data_f63e550cec58657073de06769cb994e6
#
_entry.id   f63e550cec58657073de06769cb994e6
#
_cell.length_a   1.000
_cell.length_b   1.000
_cell.length_c   1.000
_cell.angle_alpha   90.00
_cell.angle_beta   90.00
_cell.angle_gamma   90.00
#
_symmetry.space_group_name_H-M   'P 1'
#
loop_
_entity.id
_entity.type
_entity.pdbx_description
1 polymer ?
#
loop_
_entity_poly.entity_id
_entity_poly.type
_entity_poly.pdbx_seq_one_letter_code
_entity_poly.pdbx_strand_id
1 'polypeptide(L)'
;VQGHARAELLSRKLKQVFRNARFTGAWRQIRETTGRRDDRYLLAALTDADWMTPWLSVLHRERVPLYGIAPLALACQHLLARLRPQEPHTLLACRLYNSLRLSYYHNGLLRFSRLIGSDTPTQLPGNAADEIAKTQLYLTGQRILPREARLHVLLIDPSGQLDSAQAPLNADPAFSTRLIDIASLARALRIPDDFLAATPEVAPLAAIAGEPVQLNLAPPELLQHHTVFRWRRSLHLAAGIVAAIGLVLTASYWLHAQDLRDQALRIEAEAQQGD
;
A
#
# COMPACT_ATOMS: atom_id res chain seq x y z
N VAL A 1 -8.95 -18.65 -20.22
CA VAL A 1 -10.07 -18.91 -19.27
C VAL A 1 -10.86 -17.63 -19.14
N GLN A 2 -12.17 -17.65 -19.44
CA GLN A 2 -13.07 -16.49 -19.31
C GLN A 2 -13.17 -16.08 -17.84
N GLY A 3 -13.47 -14.80 -17.56
CA GLY A 3 -13.39 -14.21 -16.21
C GLY A 3 -14.12 -14.99 -15.11
N HIS A 4 -15.31 -15.53 -15.38
CA HIS A 4 -16.10 -16.28 -14.42
C HIS A 4 -15.42 -17.62 -14.02
N ALA A 5 -14.96 -18.41 -14.99
CA ALA A 5 -14.27 -19.69 -14.73
C ALA A 5 -12.93 -19.47 -13.97
N ARG A 6 -12.27 -18.33 -14.18
CA ARG A 6 -11.08 -17.95 -13.41
C ARG A 6 -11.41 -17.65 -11.94
N ALA A 7 -12.46 -16.88 -11.69
CA ALA A 7 -12.92 -16.56 -10.33
C ALA A 7 -13.29 -17.83 -9.56
N GLU A 8 -14.00 -18.74 -10.19
CA GLU A 8 -14.38 -20.03 -9.60
C GLU A 8 -13.16 -20.91 -9.26
N LEU A 9 -12.18 -20.98 -10.19
CA LEU A 9 -10.93 -21.70 -9.95
C LEU A 9 -10.15 -21.12 -8.77
N LEU A 10 -10.04 -19.81 -8.69
CA LEU A 10 -9.37 -19.13 -7.57
C LEU A 10 -10.10 -19.37 -6.25
N SER A 11 -11.43 -19.26 -6.23
CA SER A 11 -12.24 -19.57 -5.06
C SER A 11 -12.03 -21.01 -4.56
N ARG A 12 -12.01 -21.98 -5.48
CA ARG A 12 -11.74 -23.39 -5.14
C ARG A 12 -10.32 -23.55 -4.57
N LYS A 13 -9.32 -22.91 -5.17
CA LYS A 13 -7.93 -22.94 -4.68
C LYS A 13 -7.79 -22.30 -3.30
N LEU A 14 -8.44 -21.17 -3.05
CA LEU A 14 -8.43 -20.53 -1.75
C LEU A 14 -9.03 -21.43 -0.67
N LYS A 15 -10.17 -22.07 -0.94
CA LYS A 15 -10.81 -23.03 -0.02
C LYS A 15 -9.94 -24.30 0.21
N GLN A 16 -9.22 -24.74 -0.81
CA GLN A 16 -8.31 -25.89 -0.69
C GLN A 16 -7.09 -25.59 0.18
N VAL A 17 -6.48 -24.39 0.01
CA VAL A 17 -5.26 -23.99 0.71
C VAL A 17 -5.58 -23.47 2.12
N PHE A 18 -6.62 -22.66 2.25
CA PHE A 18 -7.01 -21.99 3.51
C PHE A 18 -8.38 -22.50 3.98
N ARG A 19 -8.36 -23.68 4.59
CA ARG A 19 -9.57 -24.27 5.16
C ARG A 19 -10.08 -23.38 6.30
N ASN A 20 -11.38 -23.07 6.31
CA ASN A 20 -12.05 -22.29 7.36
C ASN A 20 -11.63 -20.82 7.52
N ALA A 21 -10.81 -20.26 6.61
CA ALA A 21 -10.47 -18.85 6.66
C ALA A 21 -11.62 -17.98 6.11
N ARG A 22 -12.13 -17.06 6.95
CA ARG A 22 -13.22 -16.13 6.61
C ARG A 22 -12.75 -15.03 5.66
N PHE A 23 -11.54 -14.51 5.88
CA PHE A 23 -10.96 -13.42 5.11
C PHE A 23 -9.91 -14.00 4.17
N THR A 24 -10.26 -14.10 2.90
CA THR A 24 -9.37 -14.67 1.86
C THR A 24 -9.35 -13.79 0.62
N GLY A 25 -8.24 -13.81 -0.09
CA GLY A 25 -8.11 -13.06 -1.34
C GLY A 25 -7.08 -13.66 -2.28
N ALA A 26 -7.24 -13.35 -3.56
CA ALA A 26 -6.30 -13.70 -4.61
C ALA A 26 -5.96 -12.46 -5.45
N TRP A 27 -4.67 -12.22 -5.66
CA TRP A 27 -4.20 -11.13 -6.48
C TRP A 27 -3.28 -11.63 -7.58
N ARG A 28 -3.58 -11.26 -8.83
CA ARG A 28 -2.71 -11.56 -9.97
C ARG A 28 -1.52 -10.62 -9.95
N GLN A 29 -0.34 -11.14 -9.65
CA GLN A 29 0.89 -10.37 -9.59
C GLN A 29 1.45 -10.06 -10.97
N ILE A 30 1.63 -11.09 -11.79
CA ILE A 30 2.26 -10.99 -13.10
C ILE A 30 1.75 -12.09 -14.02
N ARG A 31 1.85 -11.86 -15.32
CA ARG A 31 1.73 -12.87 -16.35
C ARG A 31 3.12 -13.22 -16.86
N GLU A 32 3.46 -14.50 -16.87
CA GLU A 32 4.74 -14.96 -17.39
C GLU A 32 4.84 -14.64 -18.89
N THR A 33 5.99 -14.13 -19.30
CA THR A 33 6.24 -13.73 -20.70
C THR A 33 6.97 -14.81 -21.47
N THR A 34 7.63 -15.75 -20.77
CA THR A 34 8.41 -16.84 -21.33
C THR A 34 7.73 -18.19 -21.08
N GLY A 35 7.78 -19.11 -22.03
CA GLY A 35 7.17 -20.42 -21.93
C GLY A 35 5.64 -20.39 -22.03
N ARG A 36 4.98 -21.18 -21.19
CA ARG A 36 3.53 -21.21 -21.09
C ARG A 36 3.04 -19.98 -20.37
N ARG A 37 2.51 -18.99 -21.05
CA ARG A 37 2.06 -17.67 -20.53
C ARG A 37 1.05 -17.77 -19.38
N ASP A 38 1.48 -18.35 -18.25
CA ASP A 38 0.66 -18.56 -17.07
C ASP A 38 0.55 -17.30 -16.22
N ASP A 39 -0.62 -17.06 -15.63
CA ASP A 39 -0.82 -15.98 -14.66
C ASP A 39 -0.36 -16.47 -13.28
N ARG A 40 0.50 -15.68 -12.62
CA ARG A 40 0.95 -15.92 -11.25
C ARG A 40 0.05 -15.17 -10.27
N TYR A 41 -0.48 -15.90 -9.29
CA TYR A 41 -1.34 -15.36 -8.26
C TYR A 41 -0.69 -15.44 -6.88
N LEU A 42 -0.83 -14.37 -6.11
CA LEU A 42 -0.64 -14.39 -4.67
C LEU A 42 -1.98 -14.71 -4.02
N LEU A 43 -2.00 -15.78 -3.23
CA LEU A 43 -3.14 -16.17 -2.41
C LEU A 43 -2.83 -15.78 -0.98
N ALA A 44 -3.76 -15.15 -0.28
CA ALA A 44 -3.61 -14.81 1.12
C ALA A 44 -4.91 -15.04 1.90
N ALA A 45 -4.76 -15.31 3.17
CA ALA A 45 -5.86 -15.44 4.11
C ALA A 45 -5.46 -14.95 5.50
N LEU A 46 -6.44 -14.51 6.27
CA LEU A 46 -6.33 -14.37 7.71
C LEU A 46 -6.96 -15.61 8.34
N THR A 47 -6.11 -16.48 8.89
CA THR A 47 -6.52 -17.79 9.41
C THR A 47 -7.14 -17.72 10.78
N ASP A 48 -6.69 -16.78 11.61
CA ASP A 48 -7.27 -16.46 12.92
C ASP A 48 -7.82 -15.03 12.85
N ALA A 49 -9.14 -14.91 12.73
CA ALA A 49 -9.83 -13.63 12.57
C ALA A 49 -10.64 -13.24 13.81
N ASP A 50 -10.70 -14.08 14.82
CA ASP A 50 -11.61 -13.90 15.97
C ASP A 50 -11.27 -12.65 16.76
N TRP A 51 -9.99 -12.35 16.95
CA TRP A 51 -9.51 -11.14 17.61
C TRP A 51 -9.89 -9.84 16.87
N MET A 52 -10.06 -9.90 15.55
CA MET A 52 -10.42 -8.73 14.72
C MET A 52 -11.92 -8.52 14.61
N THR A 53 -12.72 -9.56 14.81
CA THR A 53 -14.18 -9.51 14.65
C THR A 53 -14.85 -8.44 15.53
N PRO A 54 -14.50 -8.25 16.82
CA PRO A 54 -15.06 -7.17 17.64
C PRO A 54 -14.77 -5.78 17.06
N TRP A 55 -13.55 -5.54 16.59
CA TRP A 55 -13.17 -4.27 15.98
C TRP A 55 -13.95 -3.99 14.70
N LEU A 56 -14.07 -4.98 13.83
CA LEU A 56 -14.84 -4.85 12.59
C LEU A 56 -16.31 -4.61 12.85
N SER A 57 -16.89 -5.22 13.88
CA SER A 57 -18.29 -5.00 14.27
C SER A 57 -18.51 -3.57 14.77
N VAL A 58 -17.57 -3.00 15.54
CA VAL A 58 -17.65 -1.59 15.99
C VAL A 58 -17.53 -0.65 14.78
N LEU A 59 -16.55 -0.85 13.91
CA LEU A 59 -16.37 -0.03 12.70
C LEU A 59 -17.64 -0.06 11.82
N HIS A 60 -18.25 -1.23 11.67
CA HIS A 60 -19.49 -1.39 10.91
C HIS A 60 -20.67 -0.66 11.55
N ARG A 61 -20.86 -0.82 12.87
CA ARG A 61 -21.93 -0.17 13.65
C ARG A 61 -21.81 1.35 13.59
N GLU A 62 -20.61 1.88 13.75
CA GLU A 62 -20.32 3.32 13.70
C GLU A 62 -20.21 3.85 12.25
N ARG A 63 -20.53 3.02 11.25
CA ARG A 63 -20.51 3.36 9.83
C ARG A 63 -19.18 3.94 9.34
N VAL A 64 -18.06 3.54 9.96
CA VAL A 64 -16.73 3.94 9.52
C VAL A 64 -16.44 3.37 8.13
N PRO A 65 -16.03 4.19 7.16
CA PRO A 65 -15.80 3.72 5.79
C PRO A 65 -14.51 2.89 5.71
N LEU A 66 -14.62 1.58 5.95
CA LEU A 66 -13.50 0.66 5.81
C LEU A 66 -13.11 0.50 4.34
N TYR A 67 -11.89 0.86 3.98
CA TYR A 67 -11.36 0.75 2.62
C TYR A 67 -10.94 -0.68 2.27
N GLY A 68 -10.36 -1.41 3.23
CA GLY A 68 -9.91 -2.76 3.02
C GLY A 68 -9.16 -3.35 4.20
N ILE A 69 -8.86 -4.64 4.07
CA ILE A 69 -7.99 -5.39 4.97
C ILE A 69 -6.84 -5.94 4.12
N ALA A 70 -5.64 -5.43 4.35
CA ALA A 70 -4.45 -5.82 3.58
C ALA A 70 -3.46 -6.60 4.46
N PRO A 71 -2.83 -7.67 3.94
CA PRO A 71 -1.73 -8.32 4.62
C PRO A 71 -0.55 -7.34 4.81
N LEU A 72 0.05 -7.32 5.99
CA LEU A 72 1.17 -6.42 6.31
C LEU A 72 2.35 -6.56 5.35
N ALA A 73 2.62 -7.78 4.86
CA ALA A 73 3.67 -8.01 3.86
C ALA A 73 3.44 -7.25 2.54
N LEU A 74 2.17 -7.01 2.16
CA LEU A 74 1.85 -6.17 1.00
C LEU A 74 1.93 -4.67 1.33
N ALA A 75 1.59 -4.25 2.54
CA ALA A 75 1.88 -2.88 2.99
C ALA A 75 3.39 -2.60 2.93
N CYS A 76 4.21 -3.55 3.36
CA CYS A 76 5.67 -3.47 3.21
C CYS A 76 6.14 -3.46 1.74
N GLN A 77 5.38 -4.02 0.78
CA GLN A 77 5.68 -3.88 -0.65
C GLN A 77 5.54 -2.42 -1.12
N HIS A 78 4.52 -1.71 -0.65
CA HIS A 78 4.38 -0.28 -0.92
C HIS A 78 5.51 0.53 -0.27
N LEU A 79 5.92 0.15 0.94
CA LEU A 79 7.08 0.74 1.60
C LEU A 79 8.35 0.56 0.76
N LEU A 80 8.61 -0.67 0.28
CA LEU A 80 9.73 -0.97 -0.62
C LEU A 80 9.69 -0.10 -1.89
N ALA A 81 8.52 0.06 -2.49
CA ALA A 81 8.37 0.90 -3.70
C ALA A 81 8.72 2.38 -3.44
N ARG A 82 8.46 2.90 -2.22
CA ARG A 82 8.86 4.26 -1.82
C ARG A 82 10.38 4.38 -1.64
N LEU A 83 11.05 3.31 -1.17
CA LEU A 83 12.50 3.26 -0.99
C LEU A 83 13.28 3.05 -2.30
N ARG A 84 12.60 2.60 -3.38
CA ARG A 84 13.13 2.43 -4.73
C ARG A 84 14.45 1.65 -4.80
N PRO A 85 14.53 0.42 -4.30
CA PRO A 85 15.72 -0.40 -4.46
C PRO A 85 15.96 -0.67 -5.95
N GLN A 86 17.23 -0.73 -6.34
CA GLN A 86 17.62 -1.01 -7.74
C GLN A 86 17.79 -2.52 -7.97
N GLU A 87 18.00 -3.28 -6.92
CA GLU A 87 18.32 -4.70 -6.97
C GLU A 87 17.07 -5.55 -7.17
N PRO A 88 17.12 -6.55 -8.07
CA PRO A 88 15.97 -7.40 -8.35
C PRO A 88 15.62 -8.33 -7.18
N HIS A 89 16.61 -8.74 -6.38
CA HIS A 89 16.47 -9.64 -5.25
C HIS A 89 16.62 -8.88 -3.93
N THR A 90 15.51 -8.42 -3.38
CA THR A 90 15.51 -7.59 -2.17
C THR A 90 14.80 -8.30 -1.01
N LEU A 91 15.46 -8.37 0.14
CA LEU A 91 14.87 -8.79 1.41
C LEU A 91 14.67 -7.55 2.28
N LEU A 92 13.43 -7.26 2.62
CA LEU A 92 13.10 -6.23 3.58
C LEU A 92 13.00 -6.85 4.98
N ALA A 93 13.87 -6.43 5.87
CA ALA A 93 13.87 -6.79 7.28
C ALA A 93 13.33 -5.61 8.10
N CYS A 94 12.08 -5.72 8.54
CA CYS A 94 11.43 -4.71 9.35
C CYS A 94 11.29 -5.20 10.79
N ARG A 95 11.77 -4.41 11.74
CA ARG A 95 11.40 -4.57 13.13
C ARG A 95 10.03 -3.94 13.38
N LEU A 96 9.12 -4.72 13.95
CA LEU A 96 7.76 -4.31 14.29
C LEU A 96 7.46 -4.81 15.71
N TYR A 97 7.38 -3.90 16.67
CA TYR A 97 7.30 -4.24 18.10
C TYR A 97 8.47 -5.14 18.52
N ASN A 98 8.16 -6.32 19.06
CA ASN A 98 9.10 -7.37 19.46
C ASN A 98 9.30 -8.45 18.38
N SER A 99 8.93 -8.19 17.16
CA SER A 99 9.00 -9.17 16.06
C SER A 99 9.88 -8.66 14.92
N LEU A 100 10.51 -9.60 14.22
CA LEU A 100 11.23 -9.34 12.98
C LEU A 100 10.44 -9.89 11.82
N ARG A 101 10.01 -9.01 10.90
CA ARG A 101 9.40 -9.41 9.65
C ARG A 101 10.42 -9.42 8.54
N LEU A 102 10.58 -10.58 7.93
CA LEU A 102 11.41 -10.78 6.75
C LEU A 102 10.51 -10.99 5.54
N SER A 103 10.62 -10.11 4.55
CA SER A 103 9.81 -10.19 3.32
C SER A 103 10.72 -10.11 2.11
N TYR A 104 10.72 -11.15 1.29
CA TYR A 104 11.52 -11.21 0.07
C TYR A 104 10.69 -10.80 -1.15
N TYR A 105 11.29 -9.93 -1.95
CA TYR A 105 10.71 -9.40 -3.18
C TYR A 105 11.62 -9.72 -4.37
N HIS A 106 11.01 -10.09 -5.48
CA HIS A 106 11.69 -10.18 -6.76
C HIS A 106 11.09 -9.16 -7.71
N ASN A 107 11.91 -8.24 -8.19
CA ASN A 107 11.48 -7.09 -9.00
C ASN A 107 10.32 -6.31 -8.34
N GLY A 108 10.41 -6.07 -7.04
CA GLY A 108 9.41 -5.35 -6.26
C GLY A 108 8.13 -6.14 -5.93
N LEU A 109 7.99 -7.38 -6.40
CA LEU A 109 6.82 -8.23 -6.14
C LEU A 109 7.09 -9.19 -4.99
N LEU A 110 6.20 -9.24 -4.01
CA LEU A 110 6.28 -10.13 -2.86
C LEU A 110 6.29 -11.60 -3.30
N ARG A 111 7.30 -12.34 -2.87
CA ARG A 111 7.47 -13.77 -3.15
C ARG A 111 7.41 -14.64 -1.89
N PHE A 112 7.86 -14.10 -0.78
CA PHE A 112 7.89 -14.78 0.49
C PHE A 112 7.84 -13.77 1.62
N SER A 113 7.17 -14.11 2.72
CA SER A 113 7.22 -13.33 3.96
C SER A 113 7.05 -14.24 5.16
N ARG A 114 7.83 -13.98 6.20
CA ARG A 114 7.66 -14.61 7.50
C ARG A 114 7.79 -13.59 8.61
N LEU A 115 7.12 -13.88 9.72
CA LEU A 115 7.23 -13.12 10.95
C LEU A 115 7.93 -14.02 11.97
N ILE A 116 8.94 -13.48 12.63
CA ILE A 116 9.68 -14.14 13.70
C ILE A 116 9.35 -13.36 14.95
N GLY A 117 8.58 -13.96 15.84
CA GLY A 117 8.21 -13.38 17.13
C GLY A 117 9.29 -13.65 18.18
N SER A 118 9.33 -12.82 19.23
CA SER A 118 10.11 -13.06 20.44
C SER A 118 9.17 -13.32 21.60
N ASP A 119 9.60 -14.22 22.48
CA ASP A 119 8.90 -14.49 23.74
C ASP A 119 9.10 -13.36 24.78
N THR A 120 10.07 -12.46 24.52
CA THR A 120 10.36 -11.32 25.38
C THR A 120 9.99 -10.00 24.69
N PRO A 121 9.23 -9.12 25.38
CA PRO A 121 8.74 -7.87 24.75
C PRO A 121 9.81 -6.85 24.33
N THR A 122 11.02 -6.96 24.86
CA THR A 122 12.08 -5.96 24.68
C THR A 122 13.21 -6.38 23.76
N GLN A 123 13.27 -7.66 23.37
CA GLN A 123 14.37 -8.18 22.56
C GLN A 123 13.85 -8.74 21.24
N LEU A 124 14.65 -8.59 20.18
CA LEU A 124 14.41 -9.33 18.94
C LEU A 124 14.62 -10.83 19.15
N PRO A 125 13.90 -11.70 18.42
CA PRO A 125 14.12 -13.13 18.46
C PRO A 125 15.50 -13.46 17.89
N GLY A 126 16.41 -13.91 18.73
CA GLY A 126 17.74 -14.38 18.32
C GLY A 126 18.62 -13.29 17.68
N ASN A 127 19.67 -13.73 16.98
CA ASN A 127 20.50 -12.84 16.16
C ASN A 127 19.81 -12.58 14.82
N ALA A 128 19.50 -11.33 14.54
CA ALA A 128 18.82 -10.93 13.30
C ALA A 128 19.61 -11.34 12.04
N ALA A 129 20.94 -11.29 12.09
CA ALA A 129 21.78 -11.72 10.97
C ALA A 129 21.61 -13.23 10.70
N ASP A 130 21.57 -14.06 11.75
CA ASP A 130 21.35 -15.51 11.61
C ASP A 130 19.97 -15.82 11.02
N GLU A 131 18.94 -15.10 11.43
CA GLU A 131 17.59 -15.29 10.89
C GLU A 131 17.48 -14.86 9.42
N ILE A 132 18.20 -13.82 9.02
CA ILE A 132 18.32 -13.39 7.63
C ILE A 132 19.07 -14.46 6.81
N ALA A 133 20.20 -14.98 7.33
CA ALA A 133 20.97 -16.04 6.68
C ALA A 133 20.15 -17.35 6.54
N LYS A 134 19.45 -17.79 7.59
CA LYS A 134 18.53 -18.92 7.53
C LYS A 134 17.43 -18.71 6.45
N THR A 135 16.94 -17.48 6.33
CA THR A 135 15.92 -17.15 5.32
C THR A 135 16.50 -17.25 3.91
N GLN A 136 17.70 -16.76 3.67
CA GLN A 136 18.40 -16.87 2.38
C GLN A 136 18.59 -18.34 1.99
N LEU A 137 19.07 -19.19 2.92
CA LEU A 137 19.22 -20.63 2.69
C LEU A 137 17.88 -21.29 2.35
N TYR A 138 16.81 -20.93 3.07
CA TYR A 138 15.47 -21.44 2.77
C TYR A 138 15.02 -21.05 1.35
N LEU A 139 15.14 -19.76 1.00
CA LEU A 139 14.75 -19.25 -0.33
C LEU A 139 15.52 -19.94 -1.46
N THR A 140 16.81 -20.17 -1.26
CA THR A 140 17.67 -20.88 -2.22
C THR A 140 17.32 -22.37 -2.32
N GLY A 141 17.08 -23.01 -1.17
CA GLY A 141 16.64 -24.40 -1.10
C GLY A 141 15.28 -24.63 -1.79
N GLN A 142 14.36 -23.69 -1.68
CA GLN A 142 13.07 -23.72 -2.36
C GLN A 142 13.13 -23.24 -3.84
N ARG A 143 14.30 -22.89 -4.34
CA ARG A 143 14.52 -22.34 -5.70
C ARG A 143 13.71 -21.05 -5.96
N ILE A 144 13.39 -20.30 -4.91
CA ILE A 144 12.73 -18.98 -5.00
C ILE A 144 13.78 -17.91 -5.28
N LEU A 145 14.97 -18.05 -4.69
CA LEU A 145 16.17 -17.25 -4.96
C LEU A 145 17.16 -18.10 -5.74
N PRO A 146 17.68 -17.63 -6.89
CA PRO A 146 18.76 -18.33 -7.60
C PRO A 146 20.01 -18.44 -6.73
N ARG A 147 20.76 -19.55 -6.86
CA ARG A 147 21.96 -19.81 -6.03
C ARG A 147 23.04 -18.75 -6.18
N GLU A 148 23.21 -18.26 -7.40
CA GLU A 148 24.20 -17.24 -7.78
C GLU A 148 23.76 -15.81 -7.42
N ALA A 149 22.49 -15.62 -7.04
CA ALA A 149 21.96 -14.27 -6.82
C ALA A 149 22.38 -13.73 -5.46
N ARG A 150 22.95 -12.53 -5.48
CA ARG A 150 23.20 -11.76 -4.27
C ARG A 150 21.89 -11.22 -3.71
N LEU A 151 21.67 -11.38 -2.41
CA LEU A 151 20.49 -10.88 -1.73
C LEU A 151 20.74 -9.49 -1.15
N HIS A 152 20.00 -8.50 -1.65
CA HIS A 152 20.06 -7.14 -1.11
C HIS A 152 19.14 -7.03 0.11
N VAL A 153 19.70 -6.73 1.28
CA VAL A 153 18.95 -6.66 2.54
C VAL A 153 18.77 -5.21 2.96
N LEU A 154 17.52 -4.76 3.01
CA LEU A 154 17.14 -3.47 3.55
C LEU A 154 16.71 -3.65 5.02
N LEU A 155 17.47 -3.06 5.93
CA LEU A 155 17.20 -3.08 7.37
C LEU A 155 16.39 -1.83 7.73
N ILE A 156 15.19 -2.01 8.28
CA ILE A 156 14.34 -0.92 8.81
C ILE A 156 14.13 -1.17 10.29
N ASP A 157 14.85 -0.43 11.09
CA ASP A 157 14.73 -0.47 12.55
C ASP A 157 15.00 0.90 13.17
N PRO A 158 13.95 1.67 13.44
CA PRO A 158 14.10 2.94 14.14
C PRO A 158 14.67 2.84 15.56
N SER A 159 14.72 1.64 16.14
CA SER A 159 15.27 1.42 17.51
C SER A 159 16.77 1.08 17.53
N GLY A 160 17.39 0.85 16.36
CA GLY A 160 18.82 0.54 16.23
C GLY A 160 19.23 -0.87 16.63
N GLN A 161 18.30 -1.79 16.91
CA GLN A 161 18.64 -3.18 17.29
C GLN A 161 19.10 -4.03 16.11
N LEU A 162 18.77 -3.62 14.86
CA LEU A 162 19.24 -4.29 13.64
C LEU A 162 20.61 -3.80 13.15
N ASP A 163 21.17 -2.75 13.75
CA ASP A 163 22.47 -2.20 13.34
C ASP A 163 23.58 -3.25 13.46
N SER A 164 23.54 -4.07 14.52
CA SER A 164 24.50 -5.15 14.75
C SER A 164 24.47 -6.25 13.68
N ALA A 165 23.38 -6.37 12.93
CA ALA A 165 23.25 -7.36 11.86
C ALA A 165 24.00 -6.94 10.57
N GLN A 166 24.30 -5.66 10.38
CA GLN A 166 24.87 -5.15 9.15
C GLN A 166 26.30 -5.68 8.90
N ALA A 167 27.17 -5.64 9.91
CA ALA A 167 28.55 -6.05 9.76
C ALA A 167 28.72 -7.54 9.41
N PRO A 168 28.10 -8.50 10.14
CA PRO A 168 28.23 -9.92 9.80
C PRO A 168 27.60 -10.28 8.45
N LEU A 169 26.51 -9.63 8.05
CA LEU A 169 25.90 -9.87 6.74
C LEU A 169 26.77 -9.35 5.61
N ASN A 170 27.40 -8.19 5.75
CA ASN A 170 28.29 -7.64 4.71
C ASN A 170 29.61 -8.41 4.59
N ALA A 171 30.01 -9.18 5.61
CA ALA A 171 31.19 -10.07 5.55
C ALA A 171 30.93 -11.27 4.61
N ASP A 172 29.68 -11.65 4.37
CA ASP A 172 29.30 -12.73 3.45
C ASP A 172 28.98 -12.15 2.06
N PRO A 173 29.68 -12.60 0.99
CA PRO A 173 29.46 -12.10 -0.37
C PRO A 173 28.05 -12.38 -0.91
N ALA A 174 27.29 -13.30 -0.31
CA ALA A 174 25.91 -13.58 -0.69
C ALA A 174 24.95 -12.44 -0.37
N PHE A 175 25.38 -11.48 0.48
CA PHE A 175 24.55 -10.36 0.90
C PHE A 175 25.12 -9.00 0.49
N SER A 176 24.24 -8.02 0.35
CA SER A 176 24.56 -6.61 0.47
C SER A 176 23.54 -5.95 1.39
N THR A 177 23.97 -5.22 2.39
CA THR A 177 23.04 -4.64 3.36
C THR A 177 23.01 -3.13 3.27
N ARG A 178 21.83 -2.58 3.48
CA ARG A 178 21.61 -1.15 3.63
C ARG A 178 20.68 -0.90 4.82
N LEU A 179 21.18 -0.16 5.79
CA LEU A 179 20.37 0.34 6.88
C LEU A 179 19.61 1.59 6.41
N ILE A 180 18.32 1.64 6.63
CA ILE A 180 17.47 2.79 6.31
C ILE A 180 17.30 3.61 7.58
N ASP A 181 17.87 4.79 7.61
CA ASP A 181 17.72 5.72 8.72
C ASP A 181 16.31 6.34 8.77
N ILE A 182 15.91 6.81 9.97
CA ILE A 182 14.58 7.38 10.22
C ILE A 182 14.30 8.56 9.30
N ALA A 183 15.26 9.47 9.11
CA ALA A 183 15.05 10.67 8.32
C ALA A 183 14.81 10.34 6.83
N SER A 184 15.54 9.36 6.29
CA SER A 184 15.32 8.86 4.93
C SER A 184 13.96 8.18 4.78
N LEU A 185 13.56 7.39 5.78
CA LEU A 185 12.27 6.70 5.80
C LEU A 185 11.11 7.70 5.91
N ALA A 186 11.19 8.64 6.83
CA ALA A 186 10.19 9.69 7.05
C ALA A 186 10.00 10.56 5.80
N ARG A 187 11.11 10.94 5.15
CA ARG A 187 11.08 11.68 3.87
C ARG A 187 10.41 10.88 2.76
N ALA A 188 10.71 9.57 2.64
CA ALA A 188 10.09 8.69 1.65
C ALA A 188 8.58 8.53 1.88
N LEU A 189 8.15 8.55 3.14
CA LEU A 189 6.75 8.41 3.55
C LEU A 189 6.01 9.75 3.66
N ARG A 190 6.73 10.89 3.67
CA ARG A 190 6.18 12.24 3.87
C ARG A 190 5.49 12.41 5.22
N ILE A 191 6.10 11.88 6.27
CA ILE A 191 5.66 12.02 7.66
C ILE A 191 6.78 12.63 8.50
N PRO A 192 6.46 13.29 9.64
CA PRO A 192 7.47 13.86 10.54
C PRO A 192 8.40 12.78 11.13
N ASP A 193 9.68 13.12 11.27
CA ASP A 193 10.72 12.19 11.76
C ASP A 193 10.46 11.79 13.23
N ASP A 194 10.08 12.74 14.06
CA ASP A 194 9.75 12.57 15.48
C ASP A 194 8.55 11.63 15.68
N PHE A 195 7.54 11.77 14.82
CA PHE A 195 6.37 10.88 14.85
C PHE A 195 6.74 9.45 14.46
N LEU A 196 7.58 9.28 13.42
CA LEU A 196 8.05 7.95 13.00
C LEU A 196 8.97 7.31 14.02
N ALA A 197 9.83 8.11 14.69
CA ALA A 197 10.70 7.62 15.76
C ALA A 197 9.89 7.13 16.98
N ALA A 198 8.81 7.84 17.33
CA ALA A 198 7.93 7.46 18.41
C ALA A 198 7.02 6.26 18.10
N THR A 199 6.68 6.07 16.81
CA THR A 199 5.71 5.05 16.38
C THR A 199 6.16 4.39 15.07
N PRO A 200 7.23 3.57 15.08
CA PRO A 200 7.81 2.97 13.87
C PRO A 200 6.84 2.09 13.09
N GLU A 201 5.86 1.49 13.76
CA GLU A 201 4.84 0.61 13.18
C GLU A 201 3.93 1.31 12.19
N VAL A 202 3.90 2.64 12.23
CA VAL A 202 3.16 3.46 11.28
C VAL A 202 3.77 3.41 9.86
N ALA A 203 5.06 3.07 9.71
CA ALA A 203 5.73 3.10 8.41
C ALA A 203 5.01 2.28 7.31
N PRO A 204 4.65 1.01 7.51
CA PRO A 204 3.89 0.26 6.52
C PRO A 204 2.48 0.83 6.26
N LEU A 205 1.82 1.38 7.29
CA LEU A 205 0.49 2.00 7.17
C LEU A 205 0.56 3.31 6.38
N ALA A 206 1.56 4.15 6.63
CA ALA A 206 1.80 5.37 5.88
C ALA A 206 2.14 5.09 4.42
N ALA A 207 2.88 4.00 4.15
CA ALA A 207 3.21 3.60 2.79
C ALA A 207 1.98 3.19 1.96
N ILE A 208 0.97 2.57 2.58
CA ILE A 208 -0.27 2.15 1.91
C ILE A 208 -1.34 3.25 1.92
N ALA A 209 -1.19 4.31 2.70
CA ALA A 209 -2.17 5.39 2.78
C ALA A 209 -2.35 6.07 1.42
N GLY A 210 -3.58 6.08 0.92
CA GLY A 210 -3.91 6.66 -0.39
C GLY A 210 -3.63 5.76 -1.61
N GLU A 211 -3.01 4.61 -1.42
CA GLU A 211 -2.74 3.65 -2.48
C GLU A 211 -3.89 2.63 -2.62
N PRO A 212 -4.14 2.10 -3.83
CA PRO A 212 -5.14 1.05 -3.99
C PRO A 212 -4.69 -0.24 -3.29
N VAL A 213 -5.58 -0.83 -2.51
CA VAL A 213 -5.33 -2.15 -1.88
C VAL A 213 -5.34 -3.22 -2.97
N GLN A 214 -4.18 -3.73 -3.34
CA GLN A 214 -4.00 -4.70 -4.42
C GLN A 214 -4.62 -6.06 -4.09
N LEU A 215 -4.51 -6.49 -2.83
CA LEU A 215 -5.14 -7.69 -2.31
C LEU A 215 -5.94 -7.32 -1.07
N ASN A 216 -7.26 -7.20 -1.25
CA ASN A 216 -8.18 -6.87 -0.20
C ASN A 216 -8.81 -8.17 0.33
N LEU A 217 -8.62 -8.43 1.61
CA LEU A 217 -9.21 -9.58 2.31
C LEU A 217 -10.60 -9.26 2.87
N ALA A 218 -11.02 -7.97 2.87
CA ALA A 218 -12.32 -7.59 3.39
C ALA A 218 -13.44 -8.12 2.49
N PRO A 219 -14.44 -8.82 3.05
CA PRO A 219 -15.61 -9.22 2.30
C PRO A 219 -16.46 -8.00 1.91
N PRO A 220 -17.25 -8.08 0.82
CA PRO A 220 -18.02 -6.96 0.28
C PRO A 220 -18.93 -6.27 1.29
N GLU A 221 -19.47 -7.02 2.25
CA GLU A 221 -20.38 -6.52 3.28
C GLU A 221 -19.73 -5.46 4.18
N LEU A 222 -18.41 -5.59 4.44
CA LEU A 222 -17.67 -4.62 5.25
C LEU A 222 -17.30 -3.35 4.47
N LEU A 223 -17.32 -3.41 3.13
CA LEU A 223 -16.92 -2.30 2.25
C LEU A 223 -18.08 -1.36 1.89
N GLN A 224 -19.32 -1.67 2.28
CA GLN A 224 -20.52 -0.92 1.90
C GLN A 224 -20.41 0.57 2.28
N HIS A 225 -20.00 0.87 3.52
CA HIS A 225 -19.89 2.25 4.00
C HIS A 225 -18.81 3.04 3.23
N HIS A 226 -17.72 2.40 2.80
CA HIS A 226 -16.72 3.03 1.96
C HIS A 226 -17.26 3.34 0.55
N THR A 227 -18.04 2.45 -0.03
CA THR A 227 -18.67 2.66 -1.34
C THR A 227 -19.62 3.87 -1.28
N VAL A 228 -20.48 3.95 -0.27
CA VAL A 228 -21.38 5.09 -0.05
C VAL A 228 -20.57 6.38 0.16
N PHE A 229 -19.51 6.34 0.97
CA PHE A 229 -18.63 7.49 1.22
C PHE A 229 -18.01 8.01 -0.09
N ARG A 230 -17.48 7.12 -0.93
CA ARG A 230 -16.92 7.49 -2.25
C ARG A 230 -17.98 8.15 -3.14
N TRP A 231 -19.16 7.56 -3.24
CA TRP A 231 -20.25 8.13 -4.04
C TRP A 231 -20.66 9.53 -3.57
N ARG A 232 -20.83 9.71 -2.25
CA ARG A 232 -21.13 11.03 -1.68
C ARG A 232 -20.06 12.05 -2.01
N ARG A 233 -18.78 11.69 -1.84
CA ARG A 233 -17.67 12.58 -2.15
C ARG A 233 -17.61 12.95 -3.63
N SER A 234 -17.83 12.03 -4.55
CA SER A 234 -17.86 12.31 -5.99
C SER A 234 -19.04 13.19 -6.38
N LEU A 235 -20.22 13.00 -5.78
CA LEU A 235 -21.38 13.86 -5.99
C LEU A 235 -21.14 15.29 -5.49
N HIS A 236 -20.52 15.47 -4.32
CA HIS A 236 -20.17 16.81 -3.83
C HIS A 236 -19.16 17.52 -4.74
N LEU A 237 -18.16 16.79 -5.24
CA LEU A 237 -17.20 17.34 -6.20
C LEU A 237 -17.91 17.74 -7.52
N ALA A 238 -18.76 16.88 -8.06
CA ALA A 238 -19.53 17.17 -9.27
C ALA A 238 -20.44 18.39 -9.07
N ALA A 239 -21.17 18.46 -7.94
CA ALA A 239 -22.02 19.62 -7.62
C ALA A 239 -21.20 20.91 -7.49
N GLY A 240 -20.02 20.85 -6.87
CA GLY A 240 -19.10 22.01 -6.79
C GLY A 240 -18.63 22.49 -8.15
N ILE A 241 -18.29 21.57 -9.07
CA ILE A 241 -17.91 21.92 -10.44
C ILE A 241 -19.08 22.58 -11.19
N VAL A 242 -20.29 22.02 -11.11
CA VAL A 242 -21.49 22.58 -11.73
C VAL A 242 -21.79 23.98 -11.20
N ALA A 243 -21.70 24.17 -9.88
CA ALA A 243 -21.89 25.47 -9.24
C ALA A 243 -20.83 26.49 -9.71
N ALA A 244 -19.56 26.09 -9.80
CA ALA A 244 -18.48 26.94 -10.28
C ALA A 244 -18.71 27.37 -11.76
N ILE A 245 -19.10 26.44 -12.62
CA ILE A 245 -19.44 26.73 -14.02
C ILE A 245 -20.62 27.70 -14.07
N GLY A 246 -21.69 27.48 -13.29
CA GLY A 246 -22.84 28.37 -13.21
C GLY A 246 -22.45 29.79 -12.78
N LEU A 247 -21.58 29.93 -11.79
CA LEU A 247 -21.08 31.25 -11.37
C LEU A 247 -20.27 31.95 -12.45
N VAL A 248 -19.39 31.24 -13.16
CA VAL A 248 -18.60 31.78 -14.26
C VAL A 248 -19.50 32.27 -15.39
N LEU A 249 -20.50 31.47 -15.79
CA LEU A 249 -21.47 31.84 -16.83
C LEU A 249 -22.29 33.06 -16.40
N THR A 250 -22.81 33.08 -15.17
CA THR A 250 -23.58 34.22 -14.66
C THR A 250 -22.73 35.49 -14.62
N ALA A 251 -21.49 35.39 -14.16
CA ALA A 251 -20.57 36.54 -14.17
C ALA A 251 -20.28 37.04 -15.60
N SER A 252 -20.05 36.13 -16.55
CA SER A 252 -19.81 36.49 -17.93
C SER A 252 -21.03 37.17 -18.58
N TYR A 253 -22.24 36.67 -18.34
CA TYR A 253 -23.47 37.32 -18.80
C TYR A 253 -23.68 38.69 -18.19
N TRP A 254 -23.39 38.84 -16.89
CA TRP A 254 -23.52 40.11 -16.18
C TRP A 254 -22.54 41.16 -16.74
N LEU A 255 -21.28 40.80 -16.95
CA LEU A 255 -20.27 41.67 -17.57
C LEU A 255 -20.69 42.09 -19.00
N HIS A 256 -21.15 41.14 -19.78
CA HIS A 256 -21.60 41.42 -21.14
C HIS A 256 -22.84 42.34 -21.19
N ALA A 257 -23.77 42.15 -20.25
CA ALA A 257 -24.93 43.04 -20.11
C ALA A 257 -24.52 44.46 -19.69
N GLN A 258 -23.49 44.64 -18.88
CA GLN A 258 -22.96 45.98 -18.56
C GLN A 258 -22.32 46.65 -19.78
N ASP A 259 -21.49 45.90 -20.53
CA ASP A 259 -20.87 46.45 -21.76
C ASP A 259 -21.91 46.92 -22.79
N LEU A 260 -22.97 46.15 -22.99
CA LEU A 260 -24.09 46.54 -23.86
C LEU A 260 -24.85 47.79 -23.36
N ARG A 261 -25.02 47.94 -22.03
CA ARG A 261 -25.63 49.15 -21.45
C ARG A 261 -24.76 50.36 -21.65
N ASP A 262 -23.47 50.26 -21.47
CA ASP A 262 -22.52 51.35 -21.66
C ASP A 262 -22.45 51.76 -23.13
N GLN A 263 -22.53 50.83 -24.07
CA GLN A 263 -22.63 51.11 -25.52
C GLN A 263 -23.94 51.86 -25.85
N ALA A 264 -25.07 51.42 -25.30
CA ALA A 264 -26.36 52.09 -25.51
C ALA A 264 -26.34 53.53 -25.01
N LEU A 265 -25.80 53.77 -23.81
CA LEU A 265 -25.67 55.12 -23.25
C LEU A 265 -24.75 56.04 -24.08
N ARG A 266 -23.69 55.51 -24.67
CA ARG A 266 -22.82 56.26 -25.57
C ARG A 266 -23.56 56.68 -26.87
N ILE A 267 -24.29 55.77 -27.46
CA ILE A 267 -25.08 56.02 -28.68
C ILE A 267 -26.16 57.09 -28.41
N GLU A 268 -26.87 57.03 -27.27
CA GLU A 268 -27.85 58.05 -26.87
C GLU A 268 -27.21 59.42 -26.64
N ALA A 269 -26.01 59.47 -26.04
CA ALA A 269 -25.28 60.73 -25.83
C ALA A 269 -24.79 61.35 -27.13
N GLU A 270 -24.34 60.53 -28.10
CA GLU A 270 -23.95 60.97 -29.45
C GLU A 270 -25.15 61.48 -30.23
N ALA A 271 -26.31 60.83 -30.13
CA ALA A 271 -27.55 61.30 -30.83
C ALA A 271 -28.04 62.65 -30.29
N GLN A 272 -27.89 62.92 -28.96
CA GLN A 272 -28.28 64.21 -28.36
C GLN A 272 -27.30 65.35 -28.68
N GLN A 273 -26.10 65.11 -29.14
CA GLN A 273 -25.10 66.11 -29.49
C GLN A 273 -25.18 66.51 -31.02
N GLY A 274 -25.95 65.74 -31.81
CA GLY A 274 -26.06 65.92 -33.25
C GLY A 274 -27.31 66.76 -33.74
N ASP A 275 -28.20 67.10 -32.75
CA ASP A 275 -29.31 68.04 -32.97
C ASP A 275 -28.93 69.43 -32.45
#